data_addb05c63e2fc89e0cdafda170382640
#
_entry.id   addb05c63e2fc89e0cdafda170382640
#
_cell.length_a   1.000
_cell.length_b   1.000
_cell.length_c   1.000
_cell.angle_alpha   90.00
_cell.angle_beta   90.00
_cell.angle_gamma   90.00
#
_symmetry.space_group_name_H-M   'P 1'
#
loop_
_entity.id
_entity.type
_entity.pdbx_description
1 polymer ?
#
loop_
_entity_poly.entity_id
_entity_poly.type
_entity_poly.pdbx_seq_one_letter_code
_entity_poly.pdbx_strand_id
1 'polypeptide(L)'
;MKILKYIILSFFGLFFTAGCSDWLEVKPYDTMAEGDLLSTEEGFKKLLNGVYIDLNKDELYGQTLTVEMVEIMGGSYLIGTDPLTWGDYIDLNNRNFTTEYWRTRLDNTWDKAYALIRNCNTILEQMESRKSVFTGNNYNLIRGEALALRALLHFDMFRLFGPVYKLNPTKASIPYQTSTTLQVQELLPGNEVMRHVIEDLSEAERLLAGDPIITMTDHLVNHATTGGSNFLEYRTLRLNYYAVQALLARAYHYISSYKDEHQADYKAKAKSYAEGIINIAPQHFPFVNKANVLGTPENVDRIFATEVIFGLTNVNRNLMFKNNNDPDHSPKPVLRMDPALLEMPYFGGGADYGG
;
A
#
# COMPACT_ATOMS: atom_id res chain seq x y z
N MET A 1 -63.82 45.29 21.12
CA MET A 1 -63.70 44.06 20.34
C MET A 1 -62.67 44.13 19.21
N LYS A 2 -62.43 45.26 18.52
CA LYS A 2 -61.45 45.36 17.42
C LYS A 2 -59.97 45.33 17.94
N ILE A 3 -59.65 45.95 19.04
CA ILE A 3 -58.29 46.01 19.60
C ILE A 3 -57.80 44.64 20.09
N LEU A 4 -58.66 43.82 20.64
CA LEU A 4 -58.35 42.49 21.15
C LEU A 4 -57.95 41.51 19.98
N LYS A 5 -58.55 41.70 18.78
CA LYS A 5 -58.21 40.94 17.58
C LYS A 5 -56.79 41.26 17.06
N TYR A 6 -56.36 42.49 17.14
CA TYR A 6 -55.01 42.90 16.71
C TYR A 6 -53.93 42.43 17.69
N ILE A 7 -54.23 42.39 18.99
CA ILE A 7 -53.31 41.85 20.01
C ILE A 7 -53.13 40.36 19.84
N ILE A 8 -54.21 39.61 19.56
CA ILE A 8 -54.12 38.16 19.29
C ILE A 8 -53.40 37.87 17.99
N LEU A 9 -53.59 38.66 16.93
CA LEU A 9 -52.89 38.52 15.65
C LEU A 9 -51.39 38.85 15.77
N SER A 10 -51.04 39.87 16.59
CA SER A 10 -49.62 40.21 16.83
C SER A 10 -48.90 39.17 17.68
N PHE A 11 -49.60 38.53 18.63
CA PHE A 11 -49.03 37.44 19.46
C PHE A 11 -48.82 36.16 18.67
N PHE A 12 -49.65 35.87 17.64
CA PHE A 12 -49.52 34.73 16.75
C PHE A 12 -48.37 34.93 15.75
N GLY A 13 -48.09 36.18 15.35
CA GLY A 13 -46.97 36.52 14.44
C GLY A 13 -45.59 36.36 15.08
N LEU A 14 -45.46 36.45 16.41
CA LEU A 14 -44.18 36.31 17.14
C LEU A 14 -43.75 34.87 17.37
N PHE A 15 -44.66 33.91 17.25
CA PHE A 15 -44.31 32.48 17.40
C PHE A 15 -43.72 31.82 16.16
N PHE A 16 -43.76 32.48 14.99
CA PHE A 16 -43.19 31.94 13.75
C PHE A 16 -41.73 32.27 13.49
N THR A 17 -41.04 33.03 14.38
CA THR A 17 -39.64 33.40 14.22
C THR A 17 -38.67 32.54 15.03
N ALA A 18 -39.16 31.55 15.80
CA ALA A 18 -38.30 30.55 16.41
C ALA A 18 -38.05 29.40 15.38
N GLY A 19 -37.44 29.73 14.25
CA GLY A 19 -36.93 28.74 13.35
C GLY A 19 -35.74 28.04 14.00
N CYS A 20 -35.86 26.74 14.27
CA CYS A 20 -34.73 25.89 14.63
C CYS A 20 -33.69 25.98 13.53
N SER A 21 -32.63 26.76 13.72
CA SER A 21 -31.48 26.86 12.79
C SER A 21 -30.74 25.52 12.67
N ASP A 22 -30.86 24.67 13.68
CA ASP A 22 -30.18 23.36 13.71
C ASP A 22 -30.77 22.31 12.75
N TRP A 23 -32.00 22.52 12.23
CA TRP A 23 -32.61 21.55 11.31
C TRP A 23 -32.13 21.70 9.84
N LEU A 24 -31.46 22.80 9.52
CA LEU A 24 -30.98 23.08 8.15
C LEU A 24 -29.45 22.94 8.00
N GLU A 25 -28.73 22.61 9.07
CA GLU A 25 -27.35 22.18 8.96
C GLU A 25 -27.29 20.73 8.46
N VAL A 26 -27.53 20.54 7.18
CA VAL A 26 -27.18 19.28 6.49
C VAL A 26 -25.66 19.21 6.45
N LYS A 27 -25.05 18.63 7.49
CA LYS A 27 -23.65 18.23 7.39
C LYS A 27 -23.57 17.25 6.21
N PRO A 28 -22.63 17.43 5.27
CA PRO A 28 -22.46 16.50 4.20
C PRO A 28 -22.37 15.08 4.75
N TYR A 29 -23.11 14.14 4.19
CA TYR A 29 -23.25 12.76 4.70
C TYR A 29 -21.87 12.10 4.92
N ASP A 30 -20.89 12.44 4.07
CA ASP A 30 -19.51 11.94 4.15
C ASP A 30 -18.76 12.41 5.43
N THR A 31 -18.94 13.66 5.84
CA THR A 31 -18.23 14.19 7.02
C THR A 31 -18.83 13.72 8.34
N MET A 32 -20.14 13.45 8.36
CA MET A 32 -20.77 12.85 9.55
C MET A 32 -20.37 11.39 9.73
N ALA A 33 -20.31 10.63 8.62
CA ALA A 33 -19.91 9.23 8.66
C ALA A 33 -18.43 9.05 9.10
N GLU A 34 -17.54 9.95 8.66
CA GLU A 34 -16.11 9.90 9.01
C GLU A 34 -15.86 10.25 10.48
N GLY A 35 -16.52 11.29 11.00
CA GLY A 35 -16.41 11.70 12.41
C GLY A 35 -16.91 10.64 13.38
N ASP A 36 -18.03 10.01 13.06
CA ASP A 36 -18.61 8.92 13.85
C ASP A 36 -17.78 7.64 13.76
N LEU A 37 -17.27 7.31 12.56
CA LEU A 37 -16.41 6.15 12.34
C LEU A 37 -15.16 6.22 13.21
N LEU A 38 -14.47 7.36 13.22
CA LEU A 38 -13.21 7.55 13.93
C LEU A 38 -13.38 7.91 15.42
N SER A 39 -14.59 7.79 15.97
CA SER A 39 -14.85 7.92 17.40
C SER A 39 -14.47 6.68 18.22
N THR A 40 -14.16 5.57 17.57
CA THR A 40 -13.86 4.27 18.20
C THR A 40 -12.60 3.63 17.62
N GLU A 41 -11.93 2.77 18.40
CA GLU A 41 -10.80 1.95 17.93
C GLU A 41 -11.17 1.11 16.70
N GLU A 42 -12.36 0.53 16.70
CA GLU A 42 -12.84 -0.32 15.58
C GLU A 42 -13.01 0.49 14.29
N GLY A 43 -13.38 1.76 14.39
CA GLY A 43 -13.45 2.67 13.24
C GLY A 43 -12.09 2.92 12.62
N PHE A 44 -11.05 3.13 13.44
CA PHE A 44 -9.67 3.24 12.95
C PHE A 44 -9.18 1.94 12.28
N LYS A 45 -9.50 0.78 12.86
CA LYS A 45 -9.18 -0.52 12.25
C LYS A 45 -9.88 -0.69 10.91
N LYS A 46 -11.15 -0.30 10.79
CA LYS A 46 -11.91 -0.36 9.53
C LYS A 46 -11.31 0.55 8.46
N LEU A 47 -10.96 1.79 8.81
CA LEU A 47 -10.33 2.71 7.86
C LEU A 47 -8.98 2.18 7.38
N LEU A 48 -8.14 1.69 8.29
CA LEU A 48 -6.85 1.07 7.95
C LEU A 48 -7.04 -0.17 7.07
N ASN A 49 -8.03 -1.03 7.37
CA ASN A 49 -8.36 -2.18 6.53
C ASN A 49 -8.83 -1.75 5.13
N GLY A 50 -9.58 -0.65 5.04
CA GLY A 50 -9.98 -0.04 3.77
C GLY A 50 -8.78 0.33 2.90
N VAL A 51 -7.71 0.86 3.50
CA VAL A 51 -6.45 1.14 2.78
C VAL A 51 -5.85 -0.14 2.22
N TYR A 52 -5.74 -1.23 3.01
CA TYR A 52 -5.22 -2.52 2.52
C TYR A 52 -6.09 -3.13 1.40
N ILE A 53 -7.41 -3.03 1.50
CA ILE A 53 -8.33 -3.50 0.45
C ILE A 53 -8.10 -2.71 -0.83
N ASP A 54 -7.97 -1.41 -0.72
CA ASP A 54 -7.81 -0.52 -1.87
C ASP A 54 -6.41 -0.60 -2.51
N LEU A 55 -5.38 -1.01 -1.77
CA LEU A 55 -4.08 -1.37 -2.36
C LEU A 55 -4.19 -2.50 -3.41
N ASN A 56 -5.18 -3.37 -3.29
CA ASN A 56 -5.43 -4.48 -4.22
C ASN A 56 -6.24 -4.07 -5.47
N LYS A 57 -6.55 -2.79 -5.66
CA LYS A 57 -7.21 -2.33 -6.88
C LYS A 57 -6.25 -2.40 -8.08
N ASP A 58 -6.84 -2.55 -9.27
CA ASP A 58 -6.09 -2.75 -10.52
C ASP A 58 -5.14 -1.58 -10.83
N GLU A 59 -5.49 -0.37 -10.39
CA GLU A 59 -4.67 0.83 -10.54
C GLU A 59 -3.36 0.77 -9.75
N LEU A 60 -3.31 -0.06 -8.69
CA LEU A 60 -2.14 -0.23 -7.82
C LEU A 60 -1.59 -1.66 -7.88
N TYR A 61 -1.52 -2.33 -6.72
CA TYR A 61 -0.88 -3.65 -6.62
C TYR A 61 -1.78 -4.80 -7.07
N GLY A 62 -3.06 -4.55 -7.38
CA GLY A 62 -3.94 -5.55 -7.98
C GLY A 62 -3.53 -5.94 -9.40
N GLN A 63 -2.92 -5.02 -10.17
CA GLN A 63 -2.46 -5.30 -11.53
C GLN A 63 -1.30 -4.39 -11.97
N THR A 64 -1.52 -3.07 -12.02
CA THR A 64 -0.62 -2.10 -12.71
C THR A 64 0.79 -2.09 -12.12
N LEU A 65 0.93 -2.08 -10.79
CA LEU A 65 2.23 -2.02 -10.10
C LEU A 65 2.84 -3.40 -9.80
N THR A 66 2.26 -4.46 -10.32
CA THR A 66 2.74 -5.84 -10.10
C THR A 66 2.95 -6.57 -11.41
N VAL A 67 1.88 -7.16 -11.96
CA VAL A 67 1.96 -8.11 -13.08
C VAL A 67 1.87 -7.46 -14.46
N GLU A 68 1.63 -6.17 -14.59
CA GLU A 68 1.45 -5.51 -15.89
C GLU A 68 2.55 -4.46 -16.14
N MET A 69 2.32 -3.21 -15.77
CA MET A 69 3.16 -2.07 -16.18
C MET A 69 4.62 -2.21 -15.72
N VAL A 70 4.84 -2.52 -14.45
CA VAL A 70 6.19 -2.58 -13.88
C VAL A 70 6.99 -3.74 -14.47
N GLU A 71 6.35 -4.89 -14.66
CA GLU A 71 6.99 -6.08 -15.21
C GLU A 71 7.29 -5.95 -16.72
N ILE A 72 6.38 -5.31 -17.48
CA ILE A 72 6.63 -5.01 -18.89
C ILE A 72 7.82 -4.03 -19.04
N MET A 73 7.83 -2.94 -18.25
CA MET A 73 8.95 -2.00 -18.23
C MET A 73 10.26 -2.64 -17.75
N GLY A 74 10.16 -3.63 -16.87
CA GLY A 74 11.28 -4.41 -16.36
C GLY A 74 11.84 -5.40 -17.37
N GLY A 75 11.12 -5.67 -18.48
CA GLY A 75 11.52 -6.66 -19.48
C GLY A 75 11.24 -8.10 -19.06
N SER A 76 10.30 -8.32 -18.11
CA SER A 76 9.96 -9.64 -17.61
C SER A 76 9.16 -10.49 -18.61
N TYR A 77 8.54 -9.84 -19.60
CA TYR A 77 7.67 -10.50 -20.57
C TYR A 77 8.18 -10.38 -22.00
N LEU A 78 7.92 -11.44 -22.77
CA LEU A 78 8.09 -11.43 -24.22
C LEU A 78 6.92 -10.65 -24.84
N ILE A 79 7.24 -9.50 -25.44
CA ILE A 79 6.25 -8.65 -26.12
C ILE A 79 6.26 -8.95 -27.62
N GLY A 80 5.10 -9.30 -28.17
CA GLY A 80 4.93 -9.56 -29.60
C GLY A 80 5.12 -8.28 -30.43
N THR A 81 5.33 -8.47 -31.74
CA THR A 81 5.66 -7.39 -32.68
C THR A 81 4.49 -6.87 -33.49
N ASP A 82 3.31 -7.51 -33.41
CA ASP A 82 2.11 -7.09 -34.13
C ASP A 82 1.45 -5.87 -33.44
N PRO A 83 1.45 -4.67 -34.03
CA PRO A 83 0.90 -3.49 -33.39
C PRO A 83 -0.62 -3.53 -33.19
N LEU A 84 -1.35 -4.33 -33.98
CA LEU A 84 -2.80 -4.43 -33.84
C LEU A 84 -3.19 -5.20 -32.58
N THR A 85 -2.38 -6.15 -32.20
CA THR A 85 -2.62 -7.01 -31.04
C THR A 85 -1.89 -6.52 -29.80
N TRP A 86 -0.65 -6.03 -29.95
CA TRP A 86 0.29 -5.71 -28.85
C TRP A 86 0.54 -4.20 -28.68
N GLY A 87 -0.17 -3.33 -29.42
CA GLY A 87 0.16 -1.92 -29.53
C GLY A 87 0.44 -1.23 -28.21
N ASP A 88 -0.45 -1.34 -27.24
CA ASP A 88 -0.27 -0.71 -25.91
C ASP A 88 0.97 -1.25 -25.18
N TYR A 89 1.24 -2.56 -25.26
CA TYR A 89 2.40 -3.17 -24.61
C TYR A 89 3.72 -2.87 -25.33
N ILE A 90 3.70 -2.74 -26.66
CA ILE A 90 4.85 -2.26 -27.45
C ILE A 90 5.20 -0.84 -27.03
N ASP A 91 4.21 0.05 -26.92
CA ASP A 91 4.41 1.43 -26.47
C ASP A 91 5.05 1.48 -25.10
N LEU A 92 4.52 0.72 -24.14
CA LEU A 92 5.07 0.66 -22.79
C LEU A 92 6.48 0.10 -22.74
N ASN A 93 6.76 -0.97 -23.48
CA ASN A 93 8.09 -1.56 -23.59
C ASN A 93 9.11 -0.57 -24.17
N ASN A 94 8.66 0.28 -25.10
CA ASN A 94 9.45 1.36 -25.69
C ASN A 94 9.45 2.65 -24.85
N ARG A 95 8.84 2.66 -23.66
CA ARG A 95 8.67 3.83 -22.79
C ARG A 95 7.92 4.98 -23.43
N ASN A 96 7.01 4.66 -24.35
CA ASN A 96 6.09 5.64 -24.94
C ASN A 96 4.86 5.80 -24.04
N PHE A 97 4.90 6.78 -23.13
CA PHE A 97 3.82 7.10 -22.21
C PHE A 97 2.83 8.13 -22.77
N THR A 98 2.94 8.49 -24.04
CA THR A 98 2.12 9.58 -24.64
C THR A 98 0.77 9.08 -25.15
N THR A 99 0.57 7.77 -25.28
CA THR A 99 -0.72 7.20 -25.68
C THR A 99 -1.78 7.43 -24.61
N GLU A 100 -3.04 7.59 -25.03
CA GLU A 100 -4.17 7.80 -24.12
C GLU A 100 -4.30 6.65 -23.12
N TYR A 101 -4.09 5.42 -23.57
CA TYR A 101 -4.17 4.23 -22.73
C TYR A 101 -3.22 4.32 -21.51
N TRP A 102 -1.93 4.57 -21.74
CA TRP A 102 -0.94 4.61 -20.65
C TRP A 102 -1.02 5.89 -19.82
N ARG A 103 -1.36 7.01 -20.44
CA ARG A 103 -1.61 8.27 -19.70
C ARG A 103 -2.72 8.09 -18.68
N THR A 104 -3.87 7.55 -19.12
CA THR A 104 -5.01 7.30 -18.24
C THR A 104 -4.63 6.34 -17.10
N ARG A 105 -3.86 5.29 -17.39
CA ARG A 105 -3.42 4.35 -16.33
C ARG A 105 -2.47 5.00 -15.33
N LEU A 106 -1.53 5.81 -15.79
CA LEU A 106 -0.60 6.54 -14.92
C LEU A 106 -1.34 7.56 -14.06
N ASP A 107 -2.29 8.29 -14.63
CA ASP A 107 -3.14 9.25 -13.91
C ASP A 107 -3.96 8.53 -12.83
N ASN A 108 -4.62 7.42 -13.18
CA ASN A 108 -5.39 6.62 -12.22
C ASN A 108 -4.51 6.04 -11.11
N THR A 109 -3.29 5.58 -11.43
CA THR A 109 -2.32 5.09 -10.44
C THR A 109 -1.94 6.19 -9.46
N TRP A 110 -1.64 7.39 -9.98
CA TRP A 110 -1.33 8.56 -9.17
C TRP A 110 -2.48 8.94 -8.25
N ASP A 111 -3.67 9.13 -8.81
CA ASP A 111 -4.86 9.54 -8.07
C ASP A 111 -5.22 8.54 -6.97
N LYS A 112 -5.17 7.23 -7.28
CA LYS A 112 -5.47 6.19 -6.31
C LYS A 112 -4.43 6.14 -5.20
N ALA A 113 -3.14 6.26 -5.51
CA ALA A 113 -2.08 6.28 -4.52
C ALA A 113 -2.21 7.47 -3.57
N TYR A 114 -2.44 8.69 -4.10
CA TYR A 114 -2.60 9.88 -3.27
C TYR A 114 -3.92 9.90 -2.48
N ALA A 115 -4.97 9.27 -2.97
CA ALA A 115 -6.19 9.04 -2.19
C ALA A 115 -5.91 8.14 -0.96
N LEU A 116 -5.12 7.08 -1.12
CA LEU A 116 -4.72 6.21 0.00
C LEU A 116 -3.74 6.90 0.97
N ILE A 117 -2.81 7.71 0.46
CA ILE A 117 -1.93 8.55 1.28
C ILE A 117 -2.78 9.49 2.15
N ARG A 118 -3.82 10.10 1.58
CA ARG A 118 -4.75 10.94 2.33
C ARG A 118 -5.48 10.15 3.41
N ASN A 119 -5.93 8.92 3.12
CA ASN A 119 -6.55 8.05 4.13
C ASN A 119 -5.59 7.72 5.28
N CYS A 120 -4.31 7.46 4.97
CA CYS A 120 -3.27 7.30 6.00
C CYS A 120 -3.11 8.58 6.84
N ASN A 121 -3.09 9.75 6.20
CA ASN A 121 -3.02 11.04 6.90
C ASN A 121 -4.24 11.27 7.80
N THR A 122 -5.45 10.93 7.33
CA THR A 122 -6.67 10.99 8.15
C THR A 122 -6.52 10.14 9.42
N ILE A 123 -6.03 8.90 9.31
CA ILE A 123 -5.76 8.06 10.48
C ILE A 123 -4.78 8.77 11.42
N LEU A 124 -3.65 9.22 10.91
CA LEU A 124 -2.56 9.81 11.70
C LEU A 124 -2.98 11.10 12.41
N GLU A 125 -3.70 12.00 11.74
CA GLU A 125 -4.19 13.24 12.32
C GLU A 125 -5.27 13.00 13.39
N GLN A 126 -6.23 12.13 13.10
CA GLN A 126 -7.35 11.88 13.99
C GLN A 126 -6.94 11.11 15.27
N MET A 127 -5.93 10.26 15.17
CA MET A 127 -5.42 9.49 16.32
C MET A 127 -4.82 10.35 17.42
N GLU A 128 -4.21 11.50 17.10
CA GLU A 128 -3.54 12.35 18.08
C GLU A 128 -4.51 12.85 19.16
N SER A 129 -5.71 13.27 18.77
CA SER A 129 -6.74 13.77 19.69
C SER A 129 -7.57 12.66 20.36
N ARG A 130 -7.41 11.41 19.93
CA ARG A 130 -8.26 10.27 20.33
C ARG A 130 -7.49 9.10 20.94
N LYS A 131 -6.34 9.35 21.55
CA LYS A 131 -5.50 8.29 22.16
C LYS A 131 -6.25 7.40 23.15
N SER A 132 -7.22 7.96 23.87
CA SER A 132 -7.98 7.24 24.89
C SER A 132 -8.95 6.17 24.34
N VAL A 133 -9.24 6.14 23.04
CA VAL A 133 -10.13 5.10 22.48
C VAL A 133 -9.41 3.79 22.22
N PHE A 134 -8.07 3.79 22.20
CA PHE A 134 -7.27 2.62 21.89
C PHE A 134 -6.96 1.78 23.12
N THR A 135 -7.02 0.47 22.96
CA THR A 135 -6.71 -0.51 23.99
C THR A 135 -5.36 -1.21 23.73
N GLY A 136 -4.69 -1.62 24.79
CA GLY A 136 -3.40 -2.34 24.69
C GLY A 136 -2.37 -1.54 23.87
N ASN A 137 -1.77 -2.21 22.87
CA ASN A 137 -0.79 -1.61 21.96
C ASN A 137 -1.38 -1.13 20.62
N ASN A 138 -2.72 -1.16 20.48
CA ASN A 138 -3.38 -0.91 19.19
C ASN A 138 -3.13 0.50 18.63
N TYR A 139 -2.96 1.51 19.50
CA TYR A 139 -2.54 2.85 19.07
C TYR A 139 -1.23 2.81 18.29
N ASN A 140 -0.21 2.17 18.85
CA ASN A 140 1.11 2.09 18.22
C ASN A 140 1.07 1.25 16.92
N LEU A 141 0.35 0.13 16.93
CA LEU A 141 0.23 -0.74 15.75
C LEU A 141 -0.47 -0.03 14.60
N ILE A 142 -1.62 0.59 14.83
CA ILE A 142 -2.39 1.29 13.79
C ILE A 142 -1.59 2.49 13.26
N ARG A 143 -0.95 3.25 14.15
CA ARG A 143 -0.13 4.40 13.77
C ARG A 143 1.10 3.97 12.97
N GLY A 144 1.79 2.92 13.41
CA GLY A 144 2.96 2.36 12.72
C GLY A 144 2.63 1.85 11.33
N GLU A 145 1.51 1.10 11.19
CA GLU A 145 1.05 0.64 9.89
C GLU A 145 0.65 1.79 8.95
N ALA A 146 -0.03 2.82 9.46
CA ALA A 146 -0.42 3.98 8.65
C ALA A 146 0.79 4.76 8.14
N LEU A 147 1.83 4.96 8.96
CA LEU A 147 3.11 5.57 8.56
C LEU A 147 3.82 4.71 7.52
N ALA A 148 3.91 3.41 7.73
CA ALA A 148 4.55 2.48 6.80
C ALA A 148 3.84 2.44 5.45
N LEU A 149 2.50 2.45 5.42
CA LEU A 149 1.70 2.53 4.20
C LEU A 149 1.92 3.85 3.46
N ARG A 150 1.94 4.97 4.18
CA ARG A 150 2.24 6.28 3.61
C ARG A 150 3.62 6.33 2.96
N ALA A 151 4.62 5.78 3.64
CA ALA A 151 5.99 5.69 3.13
C ALA A 151 6.10 4.77 1.91
N LEU A 152 5.47 3.59 1.95
CA LEU A 152 5.44 2.64 0.83
C LEU A 152 4.87 3.29 -0.43
N LEU A 153 3.71 3.93 -0.31
CA LEU A 153 3.04 4.58 -1.43
C LEU A 153 3.88 5.72 -2.00
N HIS A 154 4.41 6.61 -1.17
CA HIS A 154 5.29 7.68 -1.65
C HIS A 154 6.57 7.14 -2.28
N PHE A 155 7.15 6.09 -1.72
CA PHE A 155 8.35 5.49 -2.29
C PHE A 155 8.09 4.89 -3.67
N ASP A 156 6.99 4.18 -3.87
CA ASP A 156 6.66 3.62 -5.18
C ASP A 156 6.23 4.71 -6.19
N MET A 157 5.51 5.76 -5.76
CA MET A 157 5.24 6.93 -6.61
C MET A 157 6.54 7.66 -6.98
N PHE A 158 7.48 7.79 -6.06
CA PHE A 158 8.78 8.39 -6.34
C PHE A 158 9.58 7.55 -7.36
N ARG A 159 9.57 6.24 -7.25
CA ARG A 159 10.26 5.35 -8.20
C ARG A 159 9.64 5.39 -9.59
N LEU A 160 8.32 5.62 -9.69
CA LEU A 160 7.59 5.65 -10.96
C LEU A 160 7.66 7.02 -11.64
N PHE A 161 7.48 8.10 -10.90
CA PHE A 161 7.33 9.46 -11.42
C PHE A 161 8.54 10.36 -11.16
N GLY A 162 9.40 9.99 -10.23
CA GLY A 162 10.57 10.77 -9.88
C GLY A 162 11.76 10.59 -10.84
N PRO A 163 12.82 11.36 -10.65
CA PRO A 163 14.06 11.16 -11.38
C PRO A 163 14.76 9.85 -10.98
N VAL A 164 15.59 9.33 -11.85
CA VAL A 164 16.50 8.23 -11.48
C VAL A 164 17.45 8.74 -10.38
N TYR A 165 17.25 8.27 -9.16
CA TYR A 165 17.96 8.77 -7.96
C TYR A 165 19.49 8.74 -8.11
N LYS A 166 20.02 7.67 -8.70
CA LYS A 166 21.46 7.50 -9.00
C LYS A 166 22.04 8.64 -9.85
N LEU A 167 21.21 9.29 -10.67
CA LEU A 167 21.67 10.34 -11.59
C LEU A 167 21.44 11.75 -11.06
N ASN A 168 20.30 11.99 -10.42
CA ASN A 168 19.95 13.33 -9.96
C ASN A 168 18.98 13.33 -8.77
N PRO A 169 19.47 13.09 -7.55
CA PRO A 169 18.62 13.04 -6.34
C PRO A 169 18.04 14.41 -5.94
N THR A 170 18.62 15.51 -6.41
CA THR A 170 18.18 16.87 -6.03
C THR A 170 17.14 17.47 -7.02
N LYS A 171 16.79 16.73 -8.07
CA LYS A 171 15.74 17.17 -9.00
C LYS A 171 14.38 17.09 -8.33
N ALA A 172 13.54 18.12 -8.53
CA ALA A 172 12.14 18.12 -8.13
C ALA A 172 11.41 16.91 -8.71
N SER A 173 10.58 16.26 -7.91
CA SER A 173 10.00 14.96 -8.25
C SER A 173 8.50 14.86 -7.94
N ILE A 174 8.15 14.52 -6.72
CA ILE A 174 6.76 14.36 -6.26
C ILE A 174 6.53 15.14 -4.97
N PRO A 175 5.29 15.50 -4.62
CA PRO A 175 5.00 16.03 -3.30
C PRO A 175 5.05 14.88 -2.27
N TYR A 176 5.49 15.17 -1.04
CA TYR A 176 5.34 14.26 0.10
C TYR A 176 4.25 14.79 1.02
N GLN A 177 3.05 14.21 0.92
CA GLN A 177 1.89 14.66 1.68
C GLN A 177 1.84 14.05 3.07
N THR A 178 1.84 14.91 4.10
CA THR A 178 1.76 14.52 5.51
C THR A 178 0.47 14.98 6.19
N SER A 179 -0.44 15.61 5.44
CA SER A 179 -1.72 16.13 5.94
C SER A 179 -2.87 15.83 5.00
N THR A 180 -4.09 16.02 5.48
CA THR A 180 -5.33 15.82 4.71
C THR A 180 -5.70 17.02 3.82
N THR A 181 -4.86 18.07 3.76
CA THR A 181 -5.12 19.26 2.97
C THR A 181 -5.33 18.95 1.49
N LEU A 182 -6.27 19.66 0.87
CA LEU A 182 -6.52 19.61 -0.56
C LEU A 182 -5.69 20.66 -1.36
N GLN A 183 -4.87 21.45 -0.67
CA GLN A 183 -4.01 22.41 -1.35
C GLN A 183 -2.92 21.68 -2.11
N VAL A 184 -2.61 22.22 -3.29
CA VAL A 184 -1.48 21.71 -4.10
C VAL A 184 -0.20 21.83 -3.31
N GLN A 185 0.51 20.70 -3.16
CA GLN A 185 1.77 20.64 -2.45
C GLN A 185 2.94 20.85 -3.42
N GLU A 186 4.02 21.40 -2.92
CA GLU A 186 5.25 21.59 -3.69
C GLU A 186 5.90 20.24 -4.04
N LEU A 187 6.49 20.19 -5.25
CA LEU A 187 7.30 19.03 -5.66
C LEU A 187 8.63 19.07 -4.92
N LEU A 188 8.90 18.08 -4.10
CA LEU A 188 10.15 17.99 -3.38
C LEU A 188 11.28 17.41 -4.22
N PRO A 189 12.55 17.78 -3.95
CA PRO A 189 13.71 17.07 -4.44
C PRO A 189 13.69 15.59 -4.05
N GLY A 190 14.22 14.71 -4.89
CA GLY A 190 14.18 13.27 -4.63
C GLY A 190 14.85 12.84 -3.32
N ASN A 191 15.94 13.50 -2.92
CA ASN A 191 16.59 13.25 -1.62
C ASN A 191 15.68 13.64 -0.44
N GLU A 192 14.91 14.71 -0.54
CA GLU A 192 13.95 15.09 0.49
C GLU A 192 12.76 14.11 0.56
N VAL A 193 12.24 13.66 -0.58
CA VAL A 193 11.22 12.60 -0.61
C VAL A 193 11.75 11.35 0.11
N MET A 194 12.95 10.91 -0.20
CA MET A 194 13.54 9.71 0.42
C MET A 194 13.87 9.90 1.90
N ARG A 195 14.23 11.12 2.31
CA ARG A 195 14.38 11.44 3.73
C ARG A 195 13.07 11.23 4.49
N HIS A 196 11.97 11.76 3.97
CA HIS A 196 10.65 11.58 4.57
C HIS A 196 10.18 10.11 4.57
N VAL A 197 10.44 9.35 3.48
CA VAL A 197 10.18 7.90 3.44
C VAL A 197 10.89 7.18 4.57
N ILE A 198 12.18 7.48 4.78
CA ILE A 198 12.99 6.84 5.83
C ILE A 198 12.54 7.28 7.22
N GLU A 199 12.16 8.54 7.41
CA GLU A 199 11.62 9.05 8.67
C GLU A 199 10.32 8.34 9.06
N ASP A 200 9.37 8.24 8.13
CA ASP A 200 8.11 7.54 8.36
C ASP A 200 8.34 6.05 8.67
N LEU A 201 9.21 5.38 7.93
CA LEU A 201 9.54 3.97 8.16
C LEU A 201 10.26 3.76 9.51
N SER A 202 11.16 4.66 9.89
CA SER A 202 11.89 4.56 11.16
C SER A 202 10.95 4.78 12.35
N GLU A 203 10.03 5.71 12.26
CA GLU A 203 9.00 5.90 13.28
C GLU A 203 8.03 4.72 13.32
N ALA A 204 7.65 4.16 12.15
CA ALA A 204 6.84 2.96 12.07
C ALA A 204 7.54 1.77 12.74
N GLU A 205 8.82 1.54 12.50
CA GLU A 205 9.61 0.48 13.15
C GLU A 205 9.57 0.63 14.68
N ARG A 206 9.80 1.84 15.18
CA ARG A 206 9.75 2.13 16.62
C ARG A 206 8.39 1.83 17.23
N LEU A 207 7.30 2.20 16.56
CA LEU A 207 5.93 1.97 17.01
C LEU A 207 5.54 0.49 16.96
N LEU A 208 6.02 -0.23 15.95
CA LEU A 208 5.74 -1.65 15.75
C LEU A 208 6.66 -2.57 16.57
N ALA A 209 7.52 -2.05 17.47
CA ALA A 209 8.38 -2.87 18.32
C ALA A 209 7.60 -3.83 19.26
N GLY A 210 6.30 -3.60 19.47
CA GLY A 210 5.39 -4.50 20.17
C GLY A 210 4.45 -5.29 19.24
N ASP A 211 4.81 -5.46 17.97
CA ASP A 211 4.00 -6.23 17.01
C ASP A 211 4.01 -7.73 17.39
N PRO A 212 2.84 -8.39 17.43
CA PRO A 212 2.75 -9.83 17.71
C PRO A 212 3.64 -10.70 16.82
N ILE A 213 3.92 -10.30 15.57
CA ILE A 213 4.80 -11.03 14.65
C ILE A 213 6.17 -11.36 15.26
N ILE A 214 6.65 -10.53 16.19
CA ILE A 214 7.99 -10.68 16.79
C ILE A 214 8.07 -11.94 17.68
N THR A 215 6.96 -12.30 18.34
CA THR A 215 6.90 -13.45 19.25
C THR A 215 6.14 -14.63 18.65
N MET A 216 5.41 -14.40 17.55
CA MET A 216 4.57 -15.39 16.88
C MET A 216 5.42 -16.15 15.86
N THR A 217 5.53 -17.46 15.98
CA THR A 217 6.29 -18.32 15.05
C THR A 217 5.39 -19.04 14.05
N ASP A 218 4.07 -19.00 14.27
CA ASP A 218 3.06 -19.59 13.38
C ASP A 218 2.06 -18.51 12.96
N HIS A 219 2.40 -17.79 11.90
CA HIS A 219 1.59 -16.68 11.38
C HIS A 219 0.49 -17.12 10.41
N LEU A 220 0.43 -18.41 10.09
CA LEU A 220 -0.58 -18.96 9.18
C LEU A 220 -1.81 -19.45 9.94
N VAL A 221 -1.69 -19.64 11.27
CA VAL A 221 -2.78 -20.07 12.13
C VAL A 221 -3.47 -18.88 12.76
N ASN A 222 -4.80 -18.92 12.78
CA ASN A 222 -5.58 -17.94 13.51
C ASN A 222 -5.63 -18.38 15.00
N HIS A 223 -4.97 -17.62 15.85
CA HIS A 223 -4.92 -17.84 17.29
C HIS A 223 -6.04 -17.09 18.05
N ALA A 224 -6.87 -16.31 17.35
CA ALA A 224 -7.97 -15.60 17.99
C ALA A 224 -8.95 -16.56 18.63
N THR A 225 -9.15 -16.41 19.94
CA THR A 225 -10.20 -17.13 20.67
C THR A 225 -11.58 -16.63 20.26
N THR A 226 -12.60 -17.45 20.46
CA THR A 226 -13.99 -17.09 20.15
C THR A 226 -14.35 -15.73 20.77
N GLY A 227 -14.63 -14.73 19.95
CA GLY A 227 -14.91 -13.35 20.37
C GLY A 227 -13.70 -12.41 20.41
N GLY A 228 -12.48 -12.88 20.08
CA GLY A 228 -11.27 -12.07 19.94
C GLY A 228 -11.24 -11.26 18.65
N SER A 229 -10.45 -10.17 18.65
CA SER A 229 -10.21 -9.37 17.44
C SER A 229 -9.19 -10.05 16.55
N ASN A 230 -9.53 -10.29 15.27
CA ASN A 230 -8.58 -10.79 14.26
C ASN A 230 -7.54 -9.73 13.85
N PHE A 231 -7.56 -8.54 14.43
CA PHE A 231 -6.63 -7.46 14.07
C PHE A 231 -5.17 -7.81 14.37
N LEU A 232 -4.94 -8.60 15.40
CA LEU A 232 -3.59 -9.03 15.81
C LEU A 232 -3.14 -10.34 15.15
N GLU A 233 -4.04 -10.97 14.38
CA GLU A 233 -3.76 -12.20 13.63
C GLU A 233 -3.32 -11.92 12.20
N TYR A 234 -2.80 -12.91 11.50
CA TYR A 234 -2.39 -12.83 10.09
C TYR A 234 -1.50 -11.60 9.80
N ARG A 235 -0.53 -11.37 10.69
CA ARG A 235 0.33 -10.18 10.61
C ARG A 235 1.13 -10.09 9.31
N THR A 236 1.34 -11.20 8.60
CA THR A 236 1.96 -11.23 7.26
C THR A 236 1.08 -10.62 6.16
N LEU A 237 -0.21 -10.37 6.43
CA LEU A 237 -1.11 -9.64 5.51
C LEU A 237 -1.12 -8.13 5.79
N ARG A 238 -0.25 -7.65 6.67
CA ARG A 238 -0.14 -6.25 7.09
C ARG A 238 1.32 -5.83 7.10
N LEU A 239 1.58 -4.52 7.01
CA LEU A 239 2.93 -3.99 7.19
C LEU A 239 3.33 -4.14 8.67
N ASN A 240 3.82 -5.34 8.99
CA ASN A 240 4.30 -5.71 10.30
C ASN A 240 5.72 -5.20 10.55
N TYR A 241 6.25 -5.44 11.75
CA TYR A 241 7.58 -5.01 12.16
C TYR A 241 8.68 -5.41 11.15
N TYR A 242 8.72 -6.66 10.71
CA TYR A 242 9.74 -7.16 9.78
C TYR A 242 9.54 -6.64 8.35
N ALA A 243 8.29 -6.42 7.94
CA ALA A 243 7.98 -5.80 6.66
C ALA A 243 8.51 -4.35 6.59
N VAL A 244 8.40 -3.60 7.69
CA VAL A 244 8.96 -2.25 7.79
C VAL A 244 10.50 -2.28 7.74
N GLN A 245 11.14 -3.24 8.40
CA GLN A 245 12.61 -3.43 8.30
C GLN A 245 13.02 -3.78 6.87
N ALA A 246 12.26 -4.62 6.16
CA ALA A 246 12.52 -4.93 4.75
C ALA A 246 12.38 -3.68 3.86
N LEU A 247 11.39 -2.83 4.13
CA LEU A 247 11.23 -1.55 3.42
C LEU A 247 12.38 -0.58 3.73
N LEU A 248 12.89 -0.53 4.97
CA LEU A 248 14.06 0.26 5.33
C LEU A 248 15.31 -0.25 4.60
N ALA A 249 15.52 -1.57 4.55
CA ALA A 249 16.60 -2.17 3.76
C ALA A 249 16.52 -1.73 2.30
N ARG A 250 15.33 -1.81 1.70
CA ARG A 250 15.06 -1.43 0.30
C ARG A 250 15.28 0.07 0.08
N ALA A 251 14.80 0.94 0.98
CA ALA A 251 14.97 2.39 0.88
C ALA A 251 16.43 2.80 0.98
N TYR A 252 17.18 2.29 1.96
CA TYR A 252 18.61 2.57 2.09
C TYR A 252 19.42 2.00 0.91
N HIS A 253 19.09 0.81 0.42
CA HIS A 253 19.71 0.27 -0.78
C HIS A 253 19.47 1.17 -1.99
N TYR A 254 18.25 1.67 -2.17
CA TYR A 254 17.88 2.54 -3.28
C TYR A 254 18.69 3.84 -3.28
N ILE A 255 18.75 4.55 -2.13
CA ILE A 255 19.50 5.80 -2.03
C ILE A 255 21.00 5.60 -2.10
N SER A 256 21.52 4.44 -1.68
CA SER A 256 22.94 4.10 -1.78
C SER A 256 23.42 3.96 -3.23
N SER A 257 22.52 4.00 -4.20
CA SER A 257 22.88 4.00 -5.62
C SER A 257 23.54 5.30 -6.07
N TYR A 258 23.31 6.42 -5.39
CA TYR A 258 23.99 7.69 -5.62
C TYR A 258 25.35 7.71 -4.91
N LYS A 259 26.35 8.26 -5.57
CA LYS A 259 27.71 8.33 -5.04
C LYS A 259 27.94 9.69 -4.36
N ASP A 260 27.83 9.69 -3.05
CA ASP A 260 28.15 10.83 -2.19
C ASP A 260 28.90 10.35 -0.94
N GLU A 261 29.14 11.26 0.00
CA GLU A 261 29.80 10.98 1.28
C GLU A 261 29.01 10.03 2.19
N HIS A 262 27.69 9.92 2.01
CA HIS A 262 26.80 9.07 2.81
C HIS A 262 26.59 7.67 2.22
N GLN A 263 27.08 7.39 1.00
CA GLN A 263 26.84 6.13 0.31
C GLN A 263 27.25 4.90 1.12
N ALA A 264 28.41 4.98 1.80
CA ALA A 264 28.92 3.87 2.62
C ALA A 264 27.99 3.57 3.80
N ASP A 265 27.48 4.60 4.48
CA ASP A 265 26.56 4.48 5.59
C ASP A 265 25.22 3.90 5.13
N TYR A 266 24.68 4.35 4.00
CA TYR A 266 23.45 3.81 3.45
C TYR A 266 23.56 2.33 3.07
N LYS A 267 24.69 1.92 2.48
CA LYS A 267 24.99 0.51 2.21
C LYS A 267 25.08 -0.31 3.50
N ALA A 268 25.74 0.21 4.51
CA ALA A 268 25.86 -0.45 5.82
C ALA A 268 24.49 -0.63 6.49
N LYS A 269 23.64 0.39 6.46
CA LYS A 269 22.28 0.32 6.99
C LYS A 269 21.41 -0.66 6.21
N ALA A 270 21.43 -0.62 4.86
CA ALA A 270 20.71 -1.57 4.02
C ALA A 270 21.11 -3.01 4.35
N LYS A 271 22.42 -3.27 4.46
CA LYS A 271 22.95 -4.57 4.85
C LYS A 271 22.49 -4.99 6.24
N SER A 272 22.61 -4.11 7.24
CA SER A 272 22.23 -4.40 8.62
C SER A 272 20.76 -4.82 8.74
N TYR A 273 19.84 -4.10 8.08
CA TYR A 273 18.41 -4.46 8.05
C TYR A 273 18.16 -5.80 7.34
N ALA A 274 18.81 -6.02 6.19
CA ALA A 274 18.67 -7.28 5.47
C ALA A 274 19.20 -8.47 6.27
N GLU A 275 20.38 -8.34 6.89
CA GLU A 275 20.97 -9.38 7.74
C GLU A 275 20.11 -9.65 8.99
N GLY A 276 19.50 -8.60 9.57
CA GLY A 276 18.54 -8.74 10.67
C GLY A 276 17.40 -9.70 10.31
N ILE A 277 16.80 -9.50 9.13
CA ILE A 277 15.72 -10.37 8.64
C ILE A 277 16.23 -11.78 8.32
N ILE A 278 17.37 -11.91 7.63
CA ILE A 278 17.96 -13.21 7.28
C ILE A 278 18.23 -14.04 8.54
N ASN A 279 18.69 -13.42 9.61
CA ASN A 279 19.01 -14.11 10.84
C ASN A 279 17.80 -14.69 11.56
N ILE A 280 16.62 -14.04 11.44
CA ILE A 280 15.38 -14.51 12.07
C ILE A 280 14.53 -15.38 11.13
N ALA A 281 14.80 -15.35 9.83
CA ALA A 281 14.01 -16.03 8.82
C ALA A 281 13.85 -17.55 9.10
N PRO A 282 14.87 -18.31 9.52
CA PRO A 282 14.69 -19.72 9.80
C PRO A 282 13.61 -20.05 10.84
N GLN A 283 13.36 -19.12 11.76
CA GLN A 283 12.35 -19.26 12.80
C GLN A 283 11.00 -18.64 12.43
N HIS A 284 11.02 -17.47 11.81
CA HIS A 284 9.81 -16.68 11.51
C HIS A 284 9.29 -16.88 10.09
N PHE A 285 10.18 -17.01 9.11
CA PHE A 285 9.86 -17.11 7.69
C PHE A 285 10.63 -18.26 7.03
N PRO A 286 10.47 -19.51 7.53
CA PRO A 286 11.23 -20.64 7.01
C PRO A 286 10.86 -20.93 5.56
N PHE A 287 11.84 -21.41 4.79
CA PHE A 287 11.58 -21.88 3.44
C PHE A 287 10.48 -22.94 3.44
N VAL A 288 9.59 -22.86 2.47
CA VAL A 288 8.49 -23.81 2.33
C VAL A 288 9.03 -25.22 2.14
N ASN A 289 8.39 -26.19 2.80
CA ASN A 289 8.77 -27.59 2.62
C ASN A 289 8.43 -28.04 1.19
N LYS A 290 9.40 -28.67 0.50
CA LYS A 290 9.25 -29.21 -0.86
C LYS A 290 7.98 -30.08 -1.00
N ALA A 291 7.62 -30.87 0.02
CA ALA A 291 6.41 -31.67 0.01
C ALA A 291 5.13 -30.84 -0.11
N ASN A 292 5.11 -29.64 0.47
CA ASN A 292 3.96 -28.73 0.39
C ASN A 292 3.84 -28.06 -0.99
N VAL A 293 4.94 -27.97 -1.75
CA VAL A 293 4.95 -27.40 -3.11
C VAL A 293 4.60 -28.44 -4.16
N LEU A 294 4.99 -29.70 -3.93
CA LEU A 294 4.79 -30.82 -4.86
C LEU A 294 3.59 -31.70 -4.52
N GLY A 295 2.78 -31.29 -3.55
CA GLY A 295 1.61 -32.06 -3.07
C GLY A 295 0.50 -32.20 -4.13
N THR A 296 -0.62 -32.79 -3.71
CA THR A 296 -1.82 -32.89 -4.56
C THR A 296 -2.37 -31.49 -4.86
N PRO A 297 -3.05 -31.28 -6.02
CA PRO A 297 -3.58 -29.96 -6.42
C PRO A 297 -4.41 -29.26 -5.35
N GLU A 298 -5.04 -30.01 -4.45
CA GLU A 298 -5.92 -29.49 -3.40
C GLU A 298 -5.16 -28.92 -2.20
N ASN A 299 -3.90 -29.36 -1.98
CA ASN A 299 -3.10 -29.02 -0.80
C ASN A 299 -1.74 -28.35 -1.12
N VAL A 300 -1.55 -27.93 -2.37
CA VAL A 300 -0.28 -27.32 -2.79
C VAL A 300 -0.21 -25.88 -2.30
N ASP A 301 0.84 -25.54 -1.56
CA ASP A 301 1.21 -24.16 -1.26
C ASP A 301 1.86 -23.51 -2.50
N ARG A 302 1.06 -22.74 -3.24
CA ARG A 302 1.49 -22.03 -4.46
C ARG A 302 1.98 -20.62 -4.17
N ILE A 303 1.85 -20.14 -2.94
CA ILE A 303 2.23 -18.78 -2.55
C ILE A 303 3.45 -18.75 -1.64
N PHE A 304 4.02 -19.92 -1.33
CA PHE A 304 5.15 -20.04 -0.40
C PHE A 304 4.85 -19.33 0.94
N ALA A 305 3.68 -19.66 1.50
CA ALA A 305 3.06 -18.89 2.58
C ALA A 305 3.97 -18.69 3.79
N THR A 306 4.82 -19.67 4.10
CA THR A 306 5.78 -19.58 5.21
C THR A 306 6.89 -18.56 4.98
N GLU A 307 7.22 -18.24 3.74
CA GLU A 307 8.32 -17.32 3.36
C GLU A 307 7.86 -15.87 3.27
N VAL A 308 6.53 -15.62 3.30
CA VAL A 308 5.97 -14.28 3.08
C VAL A 308 6.14 -13.41 4.32
N ILE A 309 6.93 -12.36 4.21
CA ILE A 309 7.07 -11.32 5.25
C ILE A 309 5.86 -10.39 5.24
N PHE A 310 5.44 -9.97 4.04
CA PHE A 310 4.25 -9.17 3.80
C PHE A 310 3.67 -9.49 2.43
N GLY A 311 2.39 -9.75 2.37
CA GLY A 311 1.66 -9.98 1.13
C GLY A 311 0.24 -9.45 1.18
N LEU A 312 -0.22 -8.85 0.09
CA LEU A 312 -1.60 -8.42 -0.04
C LEU A 312 -2.47 -9.59 -0.48
N THR A 313 -3.59 -9.82 0.20
CA THR A 313 -4.58 -10.81 -0.23
C THR A 313 -5.47 -10.21 -1.31
N ASN A 314 -5.29 -10.66 -2.54
CA ASN A 314 -6.16 -10.28 -3.65
C ASN A 314 -7.27 -11.32 -3.84
N VAL A 315 -8.50 -10.98 -3.49
CA VAL A 315 -9.68 -11.84 -3.66
C VAL A 315 -10.02 -12.07 -5.14
N ASN A 316 -9.59 -11.16 -6.02
CA ASN A 316 -9.82 -11.20 -7.46
C ASN A 316 -8.64 -11.80 -8.25
N ARG A 317 -7.69 -12.45 -7.59
CA ARG A 317 -6.47 -13.00 -8.23
C ARG A 317 -6.77 -13.91 -9.43
N ASN A 318 -7.86 -14.66 -9.38
CA ASN A 318 -8.26 -15.51 -10.52
C ASN A 318 -8.68 -14.69 -11.73
N LEU A 319 -9.35 -13.55 -11.52
CA LEU A 319 -9.72 -12.64 -12.60
C LEU A 319 -8.48 -11.96 -13.17
N MET A 320 -7.57 -11.52 -12.33
CA MET A 320 -6.29 -10.95 -12.74
C MET A 320 -5.49 -11.95 -13.59
N PHE A 321 -5.40 -13.22 -13.16
CA PHE A 321 -4.75 -14.27 -13.95
C PHE A 321 -5.43 -14.47 -15.30
N LYS A 322 -6.76 -14.60 -15.34
CA LYS A 322 -7.53 -14.77 -16.57
C LYS A 322 -7.34 -13.61 -17.54
N ASN A 323 -7.30 -12.39 -17.03
CA ASN A 323 -7.17 -11.20 -17.87
C ASN A 323 -5.79 -11.00 -18.47
N ASN A 324 -4.72 -11.53 -17.85
CA ASN A 324 -3.35 -11.27 -18.26
C ASN A 324 -2.58 -12.51 -18.73
N ASN A 325 -2.92 -13.69 -18.23
CA ASN A 325 -2.10 -14.88 -18.40
C ASN A 325 -2.84 -16.10 -18.96
N ASP A 326 -4.17 -16.08 -19.04
CA ASP A 326 -4.97 -17.20 -19.56
C ASP A 326 -5.24 -17.00 -21.06
N PRO A 327 -4.69 -17.87 -21.95
CA PRO A 327 -4.85 -17.73 -23.39
C PRO A 327 -6.30 -17.88 -23.87
N ASP A 328 -7.14 -18.57 -23.10
CA ASP A 328 -8.54 -18.85 -23.49
C ASP A 328 -9.50 -17.74 -23.02
N HIS A 329 -9.10 -16.91 -22.08
CA HIS A 329 -9.99 -15.94 -21.45
C HIS A 329 -9.45 -14.50 -21.46
N SER A 330 -8.18 -14.27 -21.80
CA SER A 330 -7.62 -12.93 -21.81
C SER A 330 -8.20 -12.10 -22.96
N PRO A 331 -8.76 -10.90 -22.67
CA PRO A 331 -9.19 -9.96 -23.72
C PRO A 331 -7.99 -9.26 -24.40
N LYS A 332 -6.78 -9.50 -23.94
CA LYS A 332 -5.53 -8.91 -24.38
C LYS A 332 -4.52 -9.99 -24.71
N PRO A 333 -3.38 -9.64 -25.35
CA PRO A 333 -2.28 -10.57 -25.53
C PRO A 333 -1.82 -11.13 -24.19
N VAL A 334 -1.62 -12.44 -24.16
CA VAL A 334 -1.20 -13.15 -22.93
C VAL A 334 0.24 -12.81 -22.60
N LEU A 335 0.44 -12.25 -21.41
CA LEU A 335 1.78 -11.98 -20.88
C LEU A 335 2.46 -13.28 -20.47
N ARG A 336 3.55 -13.61 -21.14
CA ARG A 336 4.38 -14.78 -20.86
C ARG A 336 5.77 -14.32 -20.49
N MET A 337 6.35 -14.96 -19.49
CA MET A 337 7.74 -14.69 -19.10
C MET A 337 8.66 -14.88 -20.31
N ASP A 338 9.63 -13.98 -20.47
CA ASP A 338 10.65 -14.12 -21.52
C ASP A 338 11.48 -15.39 -21.22
N PRO A 339 11.53 -16.36 -22.16
CA PRO A 339 12.31 -17.58 -21.97
C PRO A 339 13.79 -17.34 -21.66
N ALA A 340 14.36 -16.23 -22.16
CA ALA A 340 15.74 -15.87 -21.86
C ALA A 340 15.98 -15.61 -20.37
N LEU A 341 14.97 -15.16 -19.62
CA LEU A 341 15.07 -15.00 -18.16
C LEU A 341 15.14 -16.34 -17.44
N LEU A 342 14.49 -17.38 -17.98
CA LEU A 342 14.49 -18.73 -17.38
C LEU A 342 15.85 -19.41 -17.50
N GLU A 343 16.68 -18.98 -18.46
CA GLU A 343 18.04 -19.50 -18.66
C GLU A 343 19.09 -18.78 -17.81
N MET A 344 18.70 -17.71 -17.10
CA MET A 344 19.63 -17.02 -16.19
C MET A 344 19.96 -17.90 -14.98
N PRO A 345 21.20 -17.83 -14.44
CA PRO A 345 21.64 -18.67 -13.32
C PRO A 345 20.76 -18.61 -12.07
N TYR A 346 20.03 -17.49 -11.88
CA TYR A 346 19.14 -17.30 -10.74
C TYR A 346 17.77 -17.98 -10.90
N PHE A 347 17.38 -18.36 -12.12
CA PHE A 347 16.12 -19.05 -12.39
C PHE A 347 16.32 -20.52 -12.79
N GLY A 348 17.52 -21.06 -12.57
CA GLY A 348 17.76 -22.48 -12.63
C GLY A 348 17.89 -23.08 -14.02
N GLY A 349 18.53 -22.36 -14.90
CA GLY A 349 19.10 -22.99 -16.07
C GLY A 349 20.15 -24.02 -15.67
N GLY A 350 19.82 -25.26 -15.68
CA GLY A 350 20.74 -26.32 -15.39
C GLY A 350 20.26 -27.24 -14.26
N ALA A 351 19.80 -28.36 -14.69
CA ALA A 351 19.71 -29.59 -13.98
C ALA A 351 20.75 -29.70 -12.85
N ASP A 352 20.35 -29.42 -11.65
CA ASP A 352 20.71 -30.16 -10.47
C ASP A 352 19.98 -29.61 -9.24
N TYR A 353 18.66 -29.86 -9.16
CA TYR A 353 18.00 -29.93 -7.87
C TYR A 353 18.15 -31.36 -7.30
N GLY A 354 19.32 -31.92 -7.47
CA GLY A 354 19.70 -33.18 -6.93
C GLY A 354 20.63 -32.98 -5.74
N GLY A 355 20.06 -33.10 -4.54
CA GLY A 355 20.84 -33.10 -3.32
C GLY A 355 19.93 -33.07 -2.13
#